data_ede53242d76648250e4fcb609f3e804b
#
_entry.id   ede53242d76648250e4fcb609f3e804b
#
_cell.length_a   1.000
_cell.length_b   1.000
_cell.length_c   1.000
_cell.angle_alpha   90.00
_cell.angle_beta   90.00
_cell.angle_gamma   90.00
#
_symmetry.space_group_name_H-M   'P 1'
#
loop_
_entity.id
_entity.type
_entity.pdbx_description
1 polymer ?
#
loop_
_entity_poly.entity_id
_entity_poly.type
_entity_poly.pdbx_seq_one_letter_code
_entity_poly.pdbx_strand_id
1 'polypeptide(L)'
;GKVVAFGGRVMSTENKKLAKYVNSPESEIYHKSSELYGIYFAKQAIVKQDRCFLVEGYTDVISMHQSGIENVVSSSGTSLTPGQIRLIHRFTNNITVLYDGDMAGIKASIRGIDMLLEEGMNIKVVLLPDGDDPDSFARKHNATDFQAYISAHEVDFIRFKTNLLLDDAGKDPIKRAGLIGDIVRSISVIPEAIVRSVYMKECSQLLKVEEKLLVAE
;
A
#
# COMPACT_ATOMS: atom_id res chain seq x y z
N GLY A 1 -14.24 -2.49 -21.82
CA GLY A 1 -13.31 -1.41 -21.52
C GLY A 1 -12.96 -0.62 -22.76
N LYS A 2 -12.76 0.68 -22.58
CA LYS A 2 -12.21 1.57 -23.60
C LYS A 2 -10.89 2.11 -23.06
N VAL A 3 -9.91 2.34 -23.93
CA VAL A 3 -8.68 3.04 -23.56
C VAL A 3 -9.02 4.51 -23.31
N VAL A 4 -8.67 5.02 -22.12
CA VAL A 4 -8.93 6.39 -21.73
C VAL A 4 -7.65 7.22 -21.63
N ALA A 5 -6.49 6.56 -21.45
CA ALA A 5 -5.19 7.21 -21.32
C ALA A 5 -4.05 6.24 -21.66
N PHE A 6 -2.86 6.80 -21.80
CA PHE A 6 -1.61 6.07 -22.00
C PHE A 6 -0.61 6.44 -20.89
N GLY A 7 0.19 5.47 -20.48
CA GLY A 7 1.33 5.66 -19.61
C GLY A 7 2.61 5.19 -20.31
N GLY A 8 3.72 5.83 -20.00
CA GLY A 8 5.03 5.45 -20.49
C GLY A 8 6.07 5.47 -19.38
N ARG A 9 7.07 4.59 -19.47
CA ARG A 9 8.24 4.57 -18.58
C ARG A 9 9.49 4.78 -19.41
N VAL A 10 10.38 5.63 -18.93
CA VAL A 10 11.70 5.82 -19.55
C VAL A 10 12.53 4.57 -19.31
N MET A 11 13.01 3.95 -20.39
CA MET A 11 13.81 2.71 -20.34
C MET A 11 15.31 2.95 -20.10
N SER A 12 15.81 4.17 -20.39
CA SER A 12 17.21 4.54 -20.21
C SER A 12 17.41 5.37 -18.94
N THR A 13 18.43 5.01 -18.16
CA THR A 13 18.85 5.72 -16.95
C THR A 13 19.88 6.81 -17.20
N GLU A 14 20.32 7.01 -18.44
CA GLU A 14 21.40 7.93 -18.78
C GLU A 14 21.06 9.40 -18.51
N ASN A 15 19.79 9.76 -18.57
CA ASN A 15 19.36 11.14 -18.32
C ASN A 15 18.49 11.24 -17.04
N LYS A 16 19.15 11.46 -15.90
CA LYS A 16 18.51 11.60 -14.58
C LYS A 16 17.50 12.77 -14.46
N LYS A 17 17.42 13.65 -15.48
CA LYS A 17 16.47 14.78 -15.49
C LYS A 17 15.09 14.42 -16.05
N LEU A 18 14.95 13.29 -16.69
CA LEU A 18 13.65 12.84 -17.22
C LEU A 18 12.81 12.21 -16.12
N ALA A 19 11.53 12.54 -16.10
CA ALA A 19 10.58 11.86 -15.22
C ALA A 19 10.54 10.35 -15.53
N LYS A 20 10.65 9.52 -14.51
CA LYS A 20 10.63 8.04 -14.64
C LYS A 20 9.36 7.54 -15.34
N TYR A 21 8.23 8.20 -15.08
CA TYR A 21 6.93 7.91 -15.66
C TYR A 21 6.31 9.15 -16.30
N VAL A 22 5.62 8.95 -17.40
CA VAL A 22 4.84 9.99 -18.10
C VAL A 22 3.43 9.42 -18.30
N ASN A 23 2.42 10.20 -17.96
CA ASN A 23 1.02 9.87 -18.15
C ASN A 23 0.38 10.84 -19.13
N SER A 24 -0.69 10.41 -19.81
CA SER A 24 -1.57 11.32 -20.52
C SER A 24 -1.98 12.50 -19.64
N PRO A 25 -2.15 13.69 -20.19
CA PRO A 25 -2.73 14.81 -19.44
C PRO A 25 -4.19 14.53 -19.06
N GLU A 26 -4.69 15.28 -18.08
CA GLU A 26 -6.12 15.31 -17.74
C GLU A 26 -6.96 15.64 -18.96
N SER A 27 -8.12 14.99 -19.09
CA SER A 27 -9.06 15.22 -20.20
C SER A 27 -10.50 14.94 -19.74
N GLU A 28 -11.48 15.18 -20.62
CA GLU A 28 -12.89 14.87 -20.32
C GLU A 28 -13.16 13.39 -20.01
N ILE A 29 -12.31 12.49 -20.51
CA ILE A 29 -12.47 11.03 -20.35
C ILE A 29 -11.42 10.40 -19.44
N TYR A 30 -10.45 11.16 -18.95
CA TYR A 30 -9.37 10.67 -18.10
C TYR A 30 -9.09 11.63 -16.95
N HIS A 31 -9.34 11.17 -15.74
CA HIS A 31 -9.01 11.84 -14.49
C HIS A 31 -8.07 10.93 -13.70
N LYS A 32 -6.79 11.27 -13.68
CA LYS A 32 -5.75 10.47 -13.02
C LYS A 32 -6.07 10.15 -11.56
N SER A 33 -6.73 11.06 -10.88
CA SER A 33 -7.15 10.89 -9.49
C SER A 33 -8.29 9.88 -9.28
N SER A 34 -8.91 9.41 -10.36
CA SER A 34 -10.05 8.47 -10.31
C SER A 34 -9.80 7.18 -11.07
N GLU A 35 -8.61 7.03 -11.65
CA GLU A 35 -8.25 5.86 -12.46
C GLU A 35 -7.09 5.10 -11.81
N LEU A 36 -7.10 3.78 -11.98
CA LEU A 36 -6.02 2.89 -11.58
C LEU A 36 -5.55 2.07 -12.77
N TYR A 37 -4.24 2.01 -12.97
CA TYR A 37 -3.68 1.15 -14.00
C TYR A 37 -3.93 -0.32 -13.65
N GLY A 38 -4.36 -1.10 -14.62
CA GLY A 38 -4.65 -2.53 -14.45
C GLY A 38 -6.08 -2.86 -13.99
N ILE A 39 -6.85 -1.92 -13.41
CA ILE A 39 -8.15 -2.21 -12.78
C ILE A 39 -9.15 -2.92 -13.69
N TYR A 40 -9.16 -2.60 -14.99
CA TYR A 40 -10.08 -3.23 -15.94
C TYR A 40 -9.85 -4.75 -16.02
N PHE A 41 -8.60 -5.18 -16.07
CA PHE A 41 -8.22 -6.60 -16.10
C PHE A 41 -8.29 -7.24 -14.73
N ALA A 42 -7.90 -6.52 -13.68
CA ALA A 42 -7.81 -7.02 -12.31
C ALA A 42 -9.16 -7.27 -11.62
N LYS A 43 -10.22 -6.52 -11.99
CA LYS A 43 -11.49 -6.48 -11.24
C LYS A 43 -12.13 -7.86 -10.97
N GLN A 44 -12.07 -8.78 -11.95
CA GLN A 44 -12.65 -10.12 -11.76
C GLN A 44 -11.83 -10.97 -10.79
N ALA A 45 -10.50 -10.89 -10.90
CA ALA A 45 -9.59 -11.57 -9.99
C ALA A 45 -9.67 -10.97 -8.57
N ILE A 46 -9.81 -9.65 -8.44
CA ILE A 46 -10.02 -8.97 -7.15
C ILE A 46 -11.28 -9.51 -6.47
N VAL A 47 -12.42 -9.53 -7.17
CA VAL A 47 -13.68 -10.06 -6.60
C VAL A 47 -13.54 -11.54 -6.24
N LYS A 48 -12.96 -12.36 -7.12
CA LYS A 48 -12.82 -13.81 -6.91
C LYS A 48 -11.94 -14.14 -5.70
N GLN A 49 -10.86 -13.35 -5.50
CA GLN A 49 -9.89 -13.59 -4.42
C GLN A 49 -10.18 -12.76 -3.17
N ASP A 50 -11.18 -11.87 -3.23
CA ASP A 50 -11.51 -10.88 -2.19
C ASP A 50 -10.26 -10.13 -1.70
N ARG A 51 -9.38 -9.73 -2.65
CA ARG A 51 -8.09 -9.09 -2.36
C ARG A 51 -7.63 -8.28 -3.57
N CYS A 52 -7.11 -7.07 -3.31
CA CYS A 52 -6.42 -6.23 -4.29
C CYS A 52 -4.96 -6.03 -3.88
N PHE A 53 -4.01 -6.28 -4.78
CA PHE A 53 -2.62 -5.86 -4.61
C PHE A 53 -2.44 -4.45 -5.16
N LEU A 54 -1.82 -3.58 -4.37
CA LEU A 54 -1.45 -2.22 -4.76
C LEU A 54 0.07 -2.13 -4.88
N VAL A 55 0.54 -1.70 -6.04
CA VAL A 55 1.95 -1.46 -6.36
C VAL A 55 2.15 -0.04 -6.90
N GLU A 56 3.39 0.40 -7.08
CA GLU A 56 3.68 1.78 -7.47
C GLU A 56 3.57 2.02 -8.98
N GLY A 57 4.08 1.10 -9.79
CA GLY A 57 4.32 1.32 -11.22
C GLY A 57 3.58 0.39 -12.18
N TYR A 58 3.56 0.78 -13.44
CA TYR A 58 2.97 -0.01 -14.53
C TYR A 58 3.68 -1.32 -14.75
N THR A 59 5.02 -1.31 -14.66
CA THR A 59 5.86 -2.50 -14.88
C THR A 59 5.58 -3.55 -13.82
N ASP A 60 5.36 -3.13 -12.59
CA ASP A 60 5.03 -4.01 -11.48
C ASP A 60 3.72 -4.75 -11.74
N VAL A 61 2.68 -3.99 -12.17
CA VAL A 61 1.38 -4.58 -12.55
C VAL A 61 1.53 -5.57 -13.72
N ILE A 62 2.28 -5.18 -14.76
CA ILE A 62 2.47 -6.03 -15.94
C ILE A 62 3.18 -7.33 -15.57
N SER A 63 4.28 -7.25 -14.83
CA SER A 63 5.08 -8.42 -14.45
C SER A 63 4.36 -9.34 -13.47
N MET A 64 3.65 -8.79 -12.50
CA MET A 64 2.81 -9.59 -11.60
C MET A 64 1.68 -10.29 -12.35
N HIS A 65 1.00 -9.57 -13.24
CA HIS A 65 -0.07 -10.16 -14.07
C HIS A 65 0.46 -11.27 -14.98
N GLN A 66 1.62 -11.08 -15.61
CA GLN A 66 2.29 -12.10 -16.42
C GLN A 66 2.71 -13.33 -15.61
N SER A 67 3.06 -13.15 -14.34
CA SER A 67 3.37 -14.25 -13.43
C SER A 67 2.14 -14.92 -12.82
N GLY A 68 0.91 -14.52 -13.22
CA GLY A 68 -0.35 -15.12 -12.78
C GLY A 68 -0.97 -14.47 -11.52
N ILE A 69 -0.46 -13.32 -11.07
CA ILE A 69 -1.06 -12.51 -10.01
C ILE A 69 -1.87 -11.40 -10.66
N GLU A 70 -3.14 -11.72 -10.99
CA GLU A 70 -3.98 -10.88 -11.83
C GLU A 70 -4.72 -9.76 -11.06
N ASN A 71 -4.89 -9.89 -9.75
CA ASN A 71 -5.61 -8.96 -8.87
C ASN A 71 -4.74 -7.78 -8.42
N VAL A 72 -3.97 -7.19 -9.32
CA VAL A 72 -2.97 -6.14 -9.06
C VAL A 72 -3.30 -4.86 -9.83
N VAL A 73 -3.11 -3.71 -9.16
CA VAL A 73 -3.31 -2.37 -9.70
C VAL A 73 -2.21 -1.43 -9.25
N SER A 74 -2.03 -0.29 -9.95
CA SER A 74 -1.14 0.77 -9.49
C SER A 74 -1.76 2.16 -9.58
N SER A 75 -1.30 3.06 -8.69
CA SER A 75 -1.65 4.48 -8.70
C SER A 75 -0.90 5.28 -9.78
N SER A 76 0.02 4.60 -10.51
CA SER A 76 0.71 5.16 -11.67
C SER A 76 1.67 6.31 -11.36
N GLY A 77 2.49 6.17 -10.30
CA GLY A 77 3.54 7.12 -9.94
C GLY A 77 3.00 8.41 -9.29
N THR A 78 1.85 8.34 -8.67
CA THR A 78 1.29 9.39 -7.80
C THR A 78 0.87 8.84 -6.46
N SER A 79 0.79 9.71 -5.45
CA SER A 79 0.14 9.33 -4.20
C SER A 79 -1.28 8.84 -4.46
N LEU A 80 -1.68 7.81 -3.73
CA LEU A 80 -3.03 7.27 -3.79
C LEU A 80 -4.05 8.36 -3.44
N THR A 81 -5.19 8.36 -4.14
CA THR A 81 -6.25 9.36 -3.95
C THR A 81 -7.53 8.71 -3.40
N PRO A 82 -8.41 9.47 -2.73
CA PRO A 82 -9.70 8.95 -2.30
C PRO A 82 -10.56 8.38 -3.45
N GLY A 83 -10.46 8.96 -4.66
CA GLY A 83 -11.16 8.44 -5.85
C GLY A 83 -10.67 7.05 -6.25
N GLN A 84 -9.36 6.83 -6.24
CA GLN A 84 -8.75 5.54 -6.53
C GLN A 84 -9.07 4.50 -5.43
N ILE A 85 -9.07 4.91 -4.16
CA ILE A 85 -9.45 4.03 -3.04
C ILE A 85 -10.89 3.55 -3.19
N ARG A 86 -11.82 4.47 -3.42
CA ARG A 86 -13.23 4.12 -3.66
C ARG A 86 -13.43 3.24 -4.88
N LEU A 87 -12.56 3.35 -5.90
CA LEU A 87 -12.61 2.46 -7.05
C LEU A 87 -12.26 1.02 -6.67
N ILE A 88 -11.23 0.80 -5.83
CA ILE A 88 -10.89 -0.53 -5.30
C ILE A 88 -12.01 -1.05 -4.38
N HIS A 89 -12.51 -0.19 -3.48
CA HIS A 89 -13.53 -0.52 -2.50
C HIS A 89 -14.84 -1.07 -3.11
N ARG A 90 -15.11 -0.75 -4.38
CA ARG A 90 -16.24 -1.33 -5.14
C ARG A 90 -16.10 -2.84 -5.37
N PHE A 91 -14.92 -3.40 -5.25
CA PHE A 91 -14.62 -4.80 -5.57
C PHE A 91 -14.18 -5.61 -4.35
N THR A 92 -13.52 -5.00 -3.38
CA THR A 92 -13.06 -5.64 -2.13
C THR A 92 -12.76 -4.60 -1.06
N ASN A 93 -12.85 -5.02 0.20
CA ASN A 93 -12.37 -4.24 1.35
C ASN A 93 -10.92 -4.58 1.71
N ASN A 94 -10.32 -5.60 1.09
CA ASN A 94 -9.02 -6.12 1.47
C ASN A 94 -7.95 -5.68 0.46
N ILE A 95 -6.97 -4.92 0.93
CA ILE A 95 -5.85 -4.43 0.13
C ILE A 95 -4.52 -4.89 0.73
N THR A 96 -3.62 -5.34 -0.12
CA THR A 96 -2.24 -5.62 0.26
C THR A 96 -1.31 -4.72 -0.53
N VAL A 97 -0.57 -3.86 0.16
CA VAL A 97 0.40 -2.94 -0.44
C VAL A 97 1.74 -3.65 -0.50
N LEU A 98 2.33 -3.73 -1.69
CA LEU A 98 3.67 -4.26 -1.87
C LEU A 98 4.65 -3.10 -1.98
N TYR A 99 5.64 -3.11 -1.11
CA TYR A 99 6.72 -2.13 -1.11
C TYR A 99 8.04 -2.74 -1.58
N ASP A 100 8.79 -1.94 -2.32
CA ASP A 100 10.20 -2.20 -2.57
C ASP A 100 10.95 -2.29 -1.23
N GLY A 101 12.07 -2.98 -1.17
CA GLY A 101 12.91 -3.09 0.03
C GLY A 101 13.55 -1.77 0.50
N ASP A 102 13.18 -0.63 -0.08
CA ASP A 102 13.69 0.70 0.29
C ASP A 102 12.96 1.31 1.50
N MET A 103 13.58 1.22 2.66
CA MET A 103 13.03 1.74 3.92
C MET A 103 12.76 3.25 3.91
N ALA A 104 13.50 4.05 3.14
CA ALA A 104 13.28 5.50 3.04
C ALA A 104 12.00 5.82 2.27
N GLY A 105 11.75 5.11 1.17
CA GLY A 105 10.51 5.19 0.40
C GLY A 105 9.29 4.76 1.21
N ILE A 106 9.42 3.69 1.99
CA ILE A 106 8.35 3.17 2.86
C ILE A 106 7.89 4.23 3.88
N LYS A 107 8.81 4.88 4.58
CA LYS A 107 8.47 5.93 5.56
C LYS A 107 7.73 7.11 4.93
N ALA A 108 8.03 7.45 3.69
CA ALA A 108 7.32 8.50 2.96
C ALA A 108 5.90 8.08 2.55
N SER A 109 5.71 6.82 2.17
CA SER A 109 4.44 6.30 1.66
C SER A 109 3.43 5.94 2.76
N ILE A 110 3.88 5.59 3.96
CA ILE A 110 3.02 5.23 5.11
C ILE A 110 1.95 6.28 5.39
N ARG A 111 2.27 7.57 5.23
CA ARG A 111 1.29 8.66 5.45
C ARG A 111 0.11 8.61 4.48
N GLY A 112 0.31 8.09 3.27
CA GLY A 112 -0.75 7.94 2.28
C GLY A 112 -1.72 6.79 2.56
N ILE A 113 -1.32 5.85 3.42
CA ILE A 113 -2.13 4.66 3.73
C ILE A 113 -3.25 4.99 4.73
N ASP A 114 -3.10 6.00 5.58
CA ASP A 114 -4.15 6.39 6.53
C ASP A 114 -5.48 6.70 5.81
N MET A 115 -5.44 7.19 4.57
CA MET A 115 -6.65 7.37 3.74
C MET A 115 -7.39 6.07 3.41
N LEU A 116 -6.68 4.95 3.33
CA LEU A 116 -7.31 3.63 3.15
C LEU A 116 -8.04 3.21 4.43
N LEU A 117 -7.46 3.51 5.61
CA LEU A 117 -8.11 3.28 6.90
C LEU A 117 -9.37 4.13 7.07
N GLU A 118 -9.34 5.40 6.65
CA GLU A 118 -10.50 6.30 6.66
C GLU A 118 -11.68 5.77 5.83
N GLU A 119 -11.39 5.12 4.70
CA GLU A 119 -12.40 4.49 3.84
C GLU A 119 -12.79 3.08 4.33
N GLY A 120 -12.35 2.65 5.52
CA GLY A 120 -12.74 1.38 6.15
C GLY A 120 -12.12 0.13 5.50
N MET A 121 -10.96 0.27 4.86
CA MET A 121 -10.29 -0.86 4.23
C MET A 121 -9.40 -1.64 5.20
N ASN A 122 -9.35 -2.96 5.03
CA ASN A 122 -8.41 -3.85 5.70
C ASN A 122 -7.08 -3.85 4.97
N ILE A 123 -6.01 -3.42 5.63
CA ILE A 123 -4.75 -3.18 4.96
C ILE A 123 -3.67 -4.14 5.48
N LYS A 124 -3.04 -4.83 4.56
CA LYS A 124 -1.82 -5.58 4.80
C LYS A 124 -0.66 -4.99 4.00
N VAL A 125 0.54 -5.23 4.47
CA VAL A 125 1.79 -4.78 3.84
C VAL A 125 2.69 -5.97 3.64
N VAL A 126 3.37 -5.99 2.51
CA VAL A 126 4.47 -6.91 2.23
C VAL A 126 5.69 -6.09 1.84
N LEU A 127 6.81 -6.35 2.51
CA LEU A 127 8.12 -5.88 2.08
C LEU A 127 8.77 -6.94 1.22
N LEU A 128 9.22 -6.55 0.05
CA LEU A 128 10.05 -7.40 -0.77
C LEU A 128 11.49 -7.42 -0.25
N PRO A 129 12.30 -8.43 -0.59
CA PRO A 129 13.69 -8.49 -0.19
C PRO A 129 14.48 -7.28 -0.69
N ASP A 130 15.57 -6.92 0.01
CA ASP A 130 16.43 -5.81 -0.36
C ASP A 130 16.88 -5.90 -1.82
N GLY A 131 16.67 -4.80 -2.56
CA GLY A 131 17.02 -4.67 -3.97
C GLY A 131 15.99 -5.24 -4.95
N ASP A 132 14.87 -5.76 -4.47
CA ASP A 132 13.75 -6.17 -5.31
C ASP A 132 12.59 -5.17 -5.25
N ASP A 133 12.04 -4.90 -6.43
CA ASP A 133 10.70 -4.33 -6.63
C ASP A 133 9.75 -5.45 -7.11
N PRO A 134 8.43 -5.22 -7.18
CA PRO A 134 7.50 -6.25 -7.64
C PRO A 134 7.79 -6.77 -9.05
N ASP A 135 8.32 -5.92 -9.96
CA ASP A 135 8.72 -6.29 -11.32
C ASP A 135 9.89 -7.29 -11.29
N SER A 136 10.98 -6.96 -10.58
CA SER A 136 12.16 -7.83 -10.49
C SER A 136 11.87 -9.13 -9.76
N PHE A 137 11.07 -9.07 -8.70
CA PHE A 137 10.67 -10.26 -7.93
C PHE A 137 9.78 -11.19 -8.75
N ALA A 138 8.80 -10.66 -9.49
CA ALA A 138 7.94 -11.45 -10.38
C ALA A 138 8.72 -12.14 -11.51
N ARG A 139 9.82 -11.56 -11.98
CA ARG A 139 10.68 -12.18 -13.00
C ARG A 139 11.57 -13.29 -12.45
N LYS A 140 11.91 -13.26 -11.17
CA LYS A 140 12.76 -14.26 -10.51
C LYS A 140 11.97 -15.47 -10.01
N HIS A 141 10.68 -15.30 -9.76
CA HIS A 141 9.82 -16.28 -9.13
C HIS A 141 8.59 -16.60 -9.98
N ASN A 142 8.12 -17.84 -9.93
CA ASN A 142 6.81 -18.20 -10.49
C ASN A 142 5.67 -17.71 -9.59
N ALA A 143 4.42 -17.78 -10.08
CA ALA A 143 3.24 -17.34 -9.35
C ALA A 143 3.08 -18.01 -7.97
N THR A 144 3.35 -19.31 -7.88
CA THR A 144 3.21 -20.09 -6.64
C THR A 144 4.21 -19.62 -5.59
N ASP A 145 5.47 -19.45 -5.96
CA ASP A 145 6.51 -18.98 -5.05
C ASP A 145 6.27 -17.54 -4.62
N PHE A 146 5.82 -16.69 -5.54
CA PHE A 146 5.48 -15.29 -5.20
C PHE A 146 4.30 -15.24 -4.23
N GLN A 147 3.23 -15.99 -4.46
CA GLN A 147 2.09 -16.05 -3.56
C GLN A 147 2.47 -16.65 -2.20
N ALA A 148 3.33 -17.66 -2.17
CA ALA A 148 3.86 -18.22 -0.93
C ALA A 148 4.66 -17.18 -0.14
N TYR A 149 5.51 -16.41 -0.83
CA TYR A 149 6.25 -15.31 -0.21
C TYR A 149 5.31 -14.28 0.41
N ILE A 150 4.32 -13.81 -0.35
CA ILE A 150 3.31 -12.84 0.14
C ILE A 150 2.65 -13.40 1.41
N SER A 151 2.16 -14.63 1.37
CA SER A 151 1.43 -15.25 2.48
C SER A 151 2.28 -15.41 3.74
N ALA A 152 3.59 -15.62 3.58
CA ALA A 152 4.54 -15.77 4.68
C ALA A 152 4.98 -14.43 5.29
N HIS A 153 4.95 -13.33 4.51
CA HIS A 153 5.52 -12.04 4.90
C HIS A 153 4.48 -10.90 5.01
N GLU A 154 3.21 -11.17 4.70
CA GLU A 154 2.18 -10.16 4.87
C GLU A 154 1.93 -9.86 6.34
N VAL A 155 1.93 -8.58 6.68
CA VAL A 155 1.73 -8.06 8.04
C VAL A 155 0.61 -7.04 8.02
N ASP A 156 -0.23 -7.02 9.05
CA ASP A 156 -1.20 -5.94 9.27
C ASP A 156 -0.52 -4.57 9.28
N PHE A 157 -1.16 -3.57 8.66
CA PHE A 157 -0.56 -2.24 8.48
C PHE A 157 -0.27 -1.53 9.80
N ILE A 158 -1.19 -1.56 10.78
CA ILE A 158 -0.99 -0.89 12.08
C ILE A 158 0.16 -1.54 12.81
N ARG A 159 0.25 -2.87 12.79
CA ARG A 159 1.37 -3.61 13.37
C ARG A 159 2.69 -3.29 12.66
N PHE A 160 2.68 -3.25 11.33
CA PHE A 160 3.85 -2.87 10.53
C PHE A 160 4.32 -1.45 10.87
N LYS A 161 3.42 -0.47 10.85
CA LYS A 161 3.70 0.93 11.20
C LYS A 161 4.27 1.04 12.62
N THR A 162 3.66 0.34 13.58
CA THR A 162 4.11 0.34 14.98
C THR A 162 5.55 -0.17 15.11
N ASN A 163 5.86 -1.31 14.50
CA ASN A 163 7.21 -1.89 14.57
C ASN A 163 8.24 -0.97 13.90
N LEU A 164 7.94 -0.47 12.69
CA LEU A 164 8.83 0.43 11.96
C LEU A 164 9.17 1.70 12.75
N LEU A 165 8.16 2.30 13.38
CA LEU A 165 8.35 3.52 14.16
C LEU A 165 9.07 3.23 15.49
N LEU A 166 8.84 2.06 16.11
CA LEU A 166 9.57 1.65 17.31
C LEU A 166 11.07 1.48 17.05
N ASP A 167 11.41 0.86 15.92
CA ASP A 167 12.82 0.70 15.51
C ASP A 167 13.49 2.06 15.30
N ASP A 168 12.78 3.03 14.69
CA ASP A 168 13.28 4.38 14.42
C ASP A 168 13.42 5.23 15.71
N ALA A 169 12.48 5.11 16.65
CA ALA A 169 12.52 5.86 17.91
C ALA A 169 13.59 5.35 18.89
N GLY A 170 13.99 4.09 18.79
CA GLY A 170 14.95 3.46 19.68
C GLY A 170 14.58 3.64 21.15
N LYS A 171 15.52 4.18 21.94
CA LYS A 171 15.35 4.43 23.38
C LYS A 171 14.95 5.87 23.73
N ASP A 172 14.78 6.76 22.72
CA ASP A 172 14.45 8.17 22.94
C ASP A 172 12.98 8.31 23.40
N PRO A 173 12.71 8.80 24.63
CA PRO A 173 11.35 8.90 25.15
C PRO A 173 10.49 9.94 24.42
N ILE A 174 11.07 11.01 23.90
CA ILE A 174 10.34 12.05 23.16
C ILE A 174 9.90 11.51 21.80
N LYS A 175 10.81 10.84 21.11
CA LYS A 175 10.47 10.18 19.84
C LYS A 175 9.41 9.10 20.03
N ARG A 176 9.49 8.32 21.13
CA ARG A 176 8.48 7.31 21.46
C ARG A 176 7.11 7.92 21.74
N ALA A 177 7.03 9.05 22.43
CA ALA A 177 5.77 9.75 22.65
C ALA A 177 5.15 10.24 21.33
N GLY A 178 5.94 10.85 20.45
CA GLY A 178 5.48 11.27 19.12
C GLY A 178 4.97 10.10 18.27
N LEU A 179 5.67 8.95 18.31
CA LEU A 179 5.28 7.72 17.64
C LEU A 179 3.91 7.21 18.14
N ILE A 180 3.68 7.23 19.45
CA ILE A 180 2.40 6.80 20.03
C ILE A 180 1.27 7.65 19.46
N GLY A 181 1.41 8.99 19.46
CA GLY A 181 0.43 9.88 18.87
C GLY A 181 0.18 9.62 17.37
N ASP A 182 1.22 9.30 16.59
CA ASP A 182 1.08 8.96 15.17
C ASP A 182 0.30 7.64 14.94
N ILE A 183 0.50 6.64 15.80
CA ILE A 183 -0.23 5.36 15.74
C ILE A 183 -1.69 5.56 16.16
N VAL A 184 -1.94 6.25 17.27
CA VAL A 184 -3.31 6.56 17.74
C VAL A 184 -4.07 7.31 16.67
N ARG A 185 -3.46 8.30 16.02
CA ARG A 185 -4.07 9.04 14.91
C ARG A 185 -4.49 8.12 13.76
N SER A 186 -3.63 7.18 13.35
CA SER A 186 -3.97 6.21 12.30
C SER A 186 -5.11 5.28 12.71
N ILE A 187 -5.19 4.88 13.98
CA ILE A 187 -6.30 4.06 14.47
C ILE A 187 -7.59 4.89 14.56
N SER A 188 -7.50 6.16 14.96
CA SER A 188 -8.67 7.03 15.17
C SER A 188 -9.49 7.29 13.91
N VAL A 189 -8.87 7.23 12.73
CA VAL A 189 -9.56 7.44 11.45
C VAL A 189 -10.34 6.20 10.95
N ILE A 190 -10.15 5.03 11.57
CA ILE A 190 -10.89 3.81 11.23
C ILE A 190 -12.37 4.01 11.59
N PRO A 191 -13.33 3.80 10.67
CA PRO A 191 -14.74 4.06 10.94
C PRO A 191 -15.34 3.15 12.02
N GLU A 192 -14.99 1.87 12.04
CA GLU A 192 -15.59 0.86 12.91
C GLU A 192 -15.02 0.91 14.34
N ALA A 193 -15.86 1.25 15.32
CA ALA A 193 -15.45 1.40 16.73
C ALA A 193 -14.85 0.11 17.33
N ILE A 194 -15.36 -1.06 16.93
CA ILE A 194 -14.85 -2.36 17.43
C ILE A 194 -13.44 -2.58 16.89
N VAL A 195 -13.20 -2.30 15.61
CA VAL A 195 -11.88 -2.44 14.98
C VAL A 195 -10.88 -1.51 15.65
N ARG A 196 -11.24 -0.23 15.89
CA ARG A 196 -10.40 0.70 16.66
C ARG A 196 -10.03 0.15 18.03
N SER A 197 -11.01 -0.38 18.79
CA SER A 197 -10.76 -0.94 20.12
C SER A 197 -9.79 -2.12 20.09
N VAL A 198 -9.91 -3.01 19.11
CA VAL A 198 -9.00 -4.14 18.94
C VAL A 198 -7.57 -3.65 18.66
N TYR A 199 -7.40 -2.68 17.76
CA TYR A 199 -6.08 -2.11 17.46
C TYR A 199 -5.49 -1.34 18.65
N MET A 200 -6.29 -0.56 19.40
CA MET A 200 -5.82 0.12 20.61
C MET A 200 -5.27 -0.88 21.63
N LYS A 201 -5.98 -1.99 21.85
CA LYS A 201 -5.53 -3.06 22.75
C LYS A 201 -4.23 -3.72 22.26
N GLU A 202 -4.13 -4.06 20.97
CA GLU A 202 -2.92 -4.64 20.39
C GLU A 202 -1.74 -3.68 20.51
N CYS A 203 -1.92 -2.41 20.15
CA CYS A 203 -0.89 -1.39 20.26
C CYS A 203 -0.45 -1.14 21.70
N SER A 204 -1.37 -1.16 22.69
CA SER A 204 -1.01 -1.03 24.11
C SER A 204 -0.02 -2.10 24.53
N GLN A 205 -0.21 -3.33 24.08
CA GLN A 205 0.68 -4.46 24.36
C GLN A 205 2.05 -4.30 23.66
N LEU A 206 2.06 -3.93 22.38
CA LEU A 206 3.29 -3.73 21.60
C LEU A 206 4.13 -2.56 22.13
N LEU A 207 3.47 -1.47 22.48
CA LEU A 207 4.10 -0.24 22.99
C LEU A 207 4.44 -0.30 24.47
N LYS A 208 3.88 -1.27 25.21
CA LYS A 208 3.95 -1.39 26.68
C LYS A 208 3.42 -0.14 27.39
N VAL A 209 2.27 0.34 26.95
CA VAL A 209 1.56 1.52 27.49
C VAL A 209 0.17 1.08 27.89
N GLU A 210 -0.41 1.66 28.94
CA GLU A 210 -1.78 1.35 29.34
C GLU A 210 -2.79 1.76 28.25
N GLU A 211 -3.72 0.87 27.91
CA GLU A 211 -4.72 1.09 26.86
C GLU A 211 -5.53 2.37 27.07
N LYS A 212 -5.88 2.67 28.35
CA LYS A 212 -6.62 3.90 28.70
C LYS A 212 -5.92 5.19 28.29
N LEU A 213 -4.56 5.19 28.26
CA LEU A 213 -3.78 6.34 27.84
C LEU A 213 -3.85 6.51 26.32
N LEU A 214 -3.86 5.42 25.55
CA LEU A 214 -4.02 5.47 24.09
C LEU A 214 -5.42 5.92 23.68
N VAL A 215 -6.43 5.56 24.46
CA VAL A 215 -7.83 5.96 24.18
C VAL A 215 -8.08 7.42 24.55
N ALA A 216 -7.31 7.99 25.47
CA ALA A 216 -7.44 9.39 25.90
C ALA A 216 -6.71 10.39 24.99
N GLU A 217 -5.74 9.94 24.17
CA GLU A 217 -5.00 10.75 23.19
C GLU A 217 -5.80 10.98 21.93
#